data_6111c00382a106f31055fd4ac1173806
#
_entry.id   6111c00382a106f31055fd4ac1173806
#
_cell.length_a   1.000
_cell.length_b   1.000
_cell.length_c   1.000
_cell.angle_alpha   90.00
_cell.angle_beta   90.00
_cell.angle_gamma   90.00
#
_symmetry.space_group_name_H-M   'P 1'
#
loop_
_entity.id
_entity.type
_entity.pdbx_description
1 polymer ?
#
loop_
_entity_poly.entity_id
_entity_poly.type
_entity_poly.pdbx_seq_one_letter_code
_entity_poly.pdbx_strand_id
1 'polypeptide(L)'
;GYLNNIRMANFGKQEAHGFSFAVHAENPQLLAIINAVLQAIPTSERDSIAKRWSAGSDILLTDQKLQLTHHEEQWLKQHPVLRVVVNEAFAPLTFFDSDGNLRGITADLLELLRLRTGMRFELVRSRSDGDMVEQINQHRADLIAALLPSPQREKTLQFSRPYLENSFVLLTRKSPDSPTHPAQLRGKYLAIAQGSPMTDYLRREFPDIRLTETSDTFGAATLLAEGRADGAVTSLVIANYLISSRIFEHQLQITTTLNTRQAA
;
A
#
# COMPACT_ATOMS: atom_id res chain seq x y z
N GLY A 1 -17.29 -9.79 15.35
CA GLY A 1 -16.49 -9.12 16.10
C GLY A 1 -15.02 -9.38 16.39
N TYR A 2 -14.16 -9.65 15.38
CA TYR A 2 -12.72 -9.83 15.64
C TYR A 2 -11.95 -8.50 15.74
N LEU A 3 -12.61 -7.38 15.52
CA LEU A 3 -12.01 -6.05 15.57
C LEU A 3 -11.91 -5.46 16.98
N ASN A 4 -12.47 -6.11 18.00
CA ASN A 4 -12.55 -5.53 19.35
C ASN A 4 -11.23 -5.45 20.12
N ASN A 5 -10.15 -6.04 19.60
CA ASN A 5 -8.83 -6.02 20.24
C ASN A 5 -7.81 -5.16 19.48
N ILE A 6 -8.24 -4.41 18.47
CA ILE A 6 -7.36 -3.53 17.72
C ILE A 6 -7.31 -2.19 18.43
N ARG A 7 -6.21 -1.88 19.09
CA ARG A 7 -5.88 -0.52 19.46
C ARG A 7 -5.23 0.14 18.25
N MET A 8 -5.97 1.06 17.61
CA MET A 8 -5.37 1.95 16.64
C MET A 8 -4.40 2.89 17.35
N ALA A 9 -3.12 2.66 17.17
CA ALA A 9 -2.12 3.65 17.51
C ALA A 9 -2.01 4.62 16.34
N ASN A 10 -2.46 5.85 16.53
CA ASN A 10 -2.24 6.92 15.57
C ASN A 10 -0.75 7.25 15.52
N PHE A 11 -0.14 7.08 14.36
CA PHE A 11 1.11 7.73 14.05
C PHE A 11 0.88 9.24 14.14
N GLY A 12 1.56 9.92 15.03
CA GLY A 12 1.37 11.36 15.21
C GLY A 12 1.75 12.15 13.95
N LYS A 13 1.28 13.39 13.90
CA LYS A 13 1.22 14.34 12.77
C LYS A 13 2.47 14.51 11.89
N GLN A 14 3.62 13.93 12.20
CA GLN A 14 4.85 14.18 11.45
C GLN A 14 5.19 13.12 10.42
N GLU A 15 4.50 11.97 10.42
CA GLU A 15 4.76 10.91 9.48
C GLU A 15 3.42 10.27 9.06
N ALA A 16 2.62 11.04 8.31
CA ALA A 16 1.48 10.47 7.60
C ALA A 16 2.02 9.56 6.49
N HIS A 17 2.50 8.37 6.86
CA HIS A 17 2.88 7.35 5.91
C HIS A 17 1.60 6.73 5.38
N GLY A 18 1.17 7.19 4.22
CA GLY A 18 0.10 6.59 3.48
C GLY A 18 0.61 6.05 2.16
N PHE A 19 -0.19 5.22 1.53
CA PHE A 19 0.07 4.79 0.17
C PHE A 19 -0.10 5.96 -0.79
N SER A 20 0.87 6.14 -1.66
CA SER A 20 0.95 7.24 -2.60
C SER A 20 1.29 6.74 -3.99
N PHE A 21 0.97 7.56 -4.98
CA PHE A 21 1.60 7.46 -6.29
C PHE A 21 3.03 7.97 -6.20
N ALA A 22 3.92 7.42 -6.99
CA ALA A 22 5.29 7.88 -7.05
C ALA A 22 5.72 8.09 -8.51
N VAL A 23 6.53 9.12 -8.72
CA VAL A 23 7.12 9.46 -10.01
C VAL A 23 8.62 9.61 -9.86
N HIS A 24 9.37 9.55 -10.96
CA HIS A 24 10.77 9.90 -10.92
C HIS A 24 10.93 11.37 -10.48
N ALA A 25 11.95 11.65 -9.66
CA ALA A 25 12.19 13.00 -9.13
C ALA A 25 12.36 14.06 -10.24
N GLU A 26 12.72 13.64 -11.44
CA GLU A 26 12.87 14.52 -12.61
C GLU A 26 11.54 14.78 -13.34
N ASN A 27 10.41 14.29 -12.85
CA ASN A 27 9.11 14.45 -13.48
C ASN A 27 8.11 15.20 -12.59
N PRO A 28 8.39 16.47 -12.24
CA PRO A 28 7.52 17.24 -11.34
C PRO A 28 6.18 17.62 -11.96
N GLN A 29 6.07 17.68 -13.28
CA GLN A 29 4.82 18.05 -13.97
C GLN A 29 3.75 16.97 -13.76
N LEU A 30 4.10 15.71 -13.91
CA LEU A 30 3.19 14.59 -13.66
C LEU A 30 2.72 14.58 -12.20
N LEU A 31 3.64 14.79 -11.27
CA LEU A 31 3.32 14.85 -9.84
C LEU A 31 2.33 15.96 -9.54
N ALA A 32 2.52 17.14 -10.11
CA ALA A 32 1.62 18.28 -9.91
C ALA A 32 0.19 17.98 -10.39
N ILE A 33 0.05 17.31 -11.53
CA ILE A 33 -1.25 16.91 -12.07
C ILE A 33 -1.92 15.90 -11.15
N ILE A 34 -1.20 14.87 -10.71
CA ILE A 34 -1.72 13.84 -9.81
C ILE A 34 -2.17 14.46 -8.48
N ASN A 35 -1.37 15.33 -7.89
CA ASN A 35 -1.73 16.02 -6.65
C ASN A 35 -2.95 16.93 -6.81
N ALA A 36 -3.09 17.60 -7.96
CA ALA A 36 -4.26 18.42 -8.24
C ALA A 36 -5.54 17.58 -8.28
N VAL A 37 -5.48 16.40 -8.91
CA VAL A 37 -6.63 15.47 -8.94
C VAL A 37 -6.94 14.95 -7.54
N LEU A 38 -5.94 14.49 -6.80
CA LEU A 38 -6.15 13.95 -5.46
C LEU A 38 -6.73 14.99 -4.50
N GLN A 39 -6.31 16.24 -4.62
CA GLN A 39 -6.85 17.34 -3.83
C GLN A 39 -8.31 17.63 -4.16
N ALA A 40 -8.71 17.45 -5.42
CA ALA A 40 -10.06 17.71 -5.89
C ALA A 40 -11.04 16.55 -5.57
N ILE A 41 -10.55 15.36 -5.23
CA ILE A 41 -11.39 14.23 -4.86
C ILE A 41 -11.93 14.46 -3.44
N PRO A 42 -13.28 14.51 -3.23
CA PRO A 42 -13.83 14.64 -1.89
C PRO A 42 -13.46 13.46 -1.00
N THR A 43 -13.25 13.71 0.29
CA THR A 43 -12.96 12.68 1.29
C THR A 43 -14.03 11.59 1.28
N SER A 44 -15.30 11.95 1.10
CA SER A 44 -16.41 10.99 1.00
C SER A 44 -16.24 10.00 -0.16
N GLU A 45 -15.74 10.44 -1.30
CA GLU A 45 -15.50 9.59 -2.47
C GLU A 45 -14.33 8.64 -2.22
N ARG A 46 -13.24 9.13 -1.61
CA ARG A 46 -12.10 8.29 -1.22
C ARG A 46 -12.50 7.25 -0.18
N ASP A 47 -13.30 7.64 0.81
CA ASP A 47 -13.82 6.72 1.83
C ASP A 47 -14.73 5.66 1.24
N SER A 48 -15.52 6.01 0.23
CA SER A 48 -16.38 5.07 -0.49
C SER A 48 -15.57 4.02 -1.24
N ILE A 49 -14.47 4.43 -1.87
CA ILE A 49 -13.56 3.50 -2.53
C ILE A 49 -12.94 2.53 -1.51
N ALA A 50 -12.44 3.03 -0.40
CA ALA A 50 -11.86 2.19 0.64
C ALA A 50 -12.90 1.20 1.22
N LYS A 51 -14.12 1.66 1.47
CA LYS A 51 -15.23 0.83 1.97
C LYS A 51 -15.65 -0.26 1.00
N ARG A 52 -15.62 0.02 -0.30
CA ARG A 52 -15.93 -1.00 -1.32
C ARG A 52 -15.08 -2.25 -1.13
N TRP A 53 -13.81 -2.08 -0.82
CA TRP A 53 -12.84 -3.17 -0.69
C TRP A 53 -12.80 -3.78 0.70
N SER A 54 -13.39 -3.15 1.71
CA SER A 54 -13.51 -3.68 3.07
C SER A 54 -14.90 -4.22 3.39
N ALA A 55 -15.97 -3.62 2.84
CA ALA A 55 -17.37 -3.93 3.14
C ALA A 55 -18.19 -4.41 1.94
N GLY A 56 -17.61 -4.46 0.73
CA GLY A 56 -18.28 -4.97 -0.46
C GLY A 56 -19.38 -4.08 -1.03
N SER A 57 -19.42 -2.80 -0.70
CA SER A 57 -20.38 -1.86 -1.27
C SER A 57 -19.96 -1.39 -2.67
N ASP A 58 -20.95 -1.24 -3.56
CA ASP A 58 -20.70 -0.66 -4.87
C ASP A 58 -20.57 0.85 -4.79
N ILE A 59 -19.73 1.41 -5.67
CA ILE A 59 -19.58 2.85 -5.83
C ILE A 59 -19.84 3.25 -7.27
N LEU A 60 -20.36 4.47 -7.43
CA LEU A 60 -20.48 5.11 -8.71
C LEU A 60 -19.41 6.19 -8.83
N LEU A 61 -18.50 6.03 -9.78
CA LEU A 61 -17.49 7.03 -10.09
C LEU A 61 -18.10 8.07 -11.04
N THR A 62 -18.04 9.35 -10.65
CA THR A 62 -18.60 10.42 -11.46
C THR A 62 -17.61 10.92 -12.49
N ASP A 63 -18.09 11.16 -13.72
CA ASP A 63 -17.31 11.66 -14.85
C ASP A 63 -17.24 13.20 -14.82
N GLN A 64 -16.78 13.78 -13.72
CA GLN A 64 -16.55 15.21 -13.65
C GLN A 64 -15.08 15.53 -13.97
N LYS A 65 -14.87 16.17 -15.12
CA LYS A 65 -13.53 16.60 -15.50
C LYS A 65 -13.02 17.70 -14.59
N LEU A 66 -11.79 17.55 -14.12
CA LEU A 66 -11.08 18.57 -13.38
C LEU A 66 -10.64 19.68 -14.35
N GLN A 67 -10.76 20.93 -13.90
CA GLN A 67 -10.23 22.06 -14.62
C GLN A 67 -8.72 22.15 -14.39
N LEU A 68 -7.96 21.70 -15.38
CA LEU A 68 -6.51 21.77 -15.37
C LEU A 68 -6.03 23.14 -15.87
N THR A 69 -4.83 23.53 -15.45
CA THR A 69 -4.17 24.70 -16.02
C THR A 69 -3.80 24.43 -17.48
N HIS A 70 -3.62 25.51 -18.25
CA HIS A 70 -3.21 25.40 -19.65
C HIS A 70 -1.87 24.65 -19.80
N HIS A 71 -0.94 24.88 -18.89
CA HIS A 71 0.34 24.20 -18.86
C HIS A 71 0.19 22.68 -18.61
N GLU A 72 -0.68 22.30 -17.68
CA GLU A 72 -0.98 20.90 -17.39
C GLU A 72 -1.67 20.20 -18.57
N GLU A 73 -2.64 20.87 -19.21
CA GLU A 73 -3.31 20.33 -20.40
C GLU A 73 -2.33 20.12 -21.56
N GLN A 74 -1.39 21.05 -21.77
CA GLN A 74 -0.37 20.90 -22.80
C GLN A 74 0.57 19.75 -22.49
N TRP A 75 0.97 19.60 -21.23
CA TRP A 75 1.82 18.48 -20.83
C TRP A 75 1.15 17.15 -21.13
N LEU A 76 -0.15 17.01 -20.82
CA LEU A 76 -0.92 15.79 -21.12
C LEU A 76 -1.03 15.52 -22.62
N LYS A 77 -1.16 16.54 -23.45
CA LYS A 77 -1.17 16.38 -24.91
C LYS A 77 0.15 15.87 -25.45
N GLN A 78 1.26 16.25 -24.82
CA GLN A 78 2.59 15.79 -25.18
C GLN A 78 2.91 14.40 -24.64
N HIS A 79 2.14 13.94 -23.64
CA HIS A 79 2.29 12.64 -23.00
C HIS A 79 0.95 11.89 -23.03
N PRO A 80 0.49 11.47 -24.20
CA PRO A 80 -0.86 10.92 -24.38
C PRO A 80 -1.05 9.57 -23.70
N VAL A 81 0.01 8.82 -23.47
CA VAL A 81 -0.01 7.53 -22.80
C VAL A 81 1.05 7.52 -21.70
N LEU A 82 0.63 7.20 -20.47
CA LEU A 82 1.51 7.07 -19.32
C LEU A 82 1.64 5.59 -18.94
N ARG A 83 2.87 5.14 -18.77
CA ARG A 83 3.15 3.77 -18.32
C ARG A 83 3.09 3.73 -16.82
N VAL A 84 2.15 2.96 -16.28
CA VAL A 84 1.93 2.79 -14.85
C VAL A 84 2.40 1.41 -14.43
N VAL A 85 3.40 1.36 -13.57
CA VAL A 85 3.84 0.08 -12.99
C VAL A 85 3.02 -0.22 -11.75
N VAL A 86 2.51 -1.44 -11.68
CA VAL A 86 1.65 -1.94 -10.61
C VAL A 86 2.22 -3.22 -10.03
N ASN A 87 2.14 -3.37 -8.73
CA ASN A 87 2.46 -4.63 -8.07
C ASN A 87 1.27 -5.57 -8.23
N GLU A 88 1.47 -6.70 -8.89
CA GLU A 88 0.40 -7.68 -9.16
C GLU A 88 0.00 -8.52 -7.94
N ALA A 89 0.78 -8.49 -6.87
CA ALA A 89 0.57 -9.25 -5.64
C ALA A 89 0.32 -8.34 -4.42
N PHE A 90 -0.46 -7.29 -4.58
CA PHE A 90 -0.63 -6.24 -3.57
C PHE A 90 -2.12 -5.97 -3.27
N ALA A 91 -2.91 -7.06 -3.17
CA ALA A 91 -4.32 -6.92 -2.80
C ALA A 91 -4.48 -6.37 -1.38
N PRO A 92 -5.44 -5.50 -1.10
CA PRO A 92 -6.51 -5.02 -1.97
C PRO A 92 -6.19 -3.72 -2.73
N LEU A 93 -4.92 -3.31 -2.82
CA LEU A 93 -4.52 -2.09 -3.52
C LEU A 93 -4.45 -2.31 -5.02
N THR A 94 -3.61 -3.23 -5.46
CA THR A 94 -3.45 -3.63 -6.85
C THR A 94 -3.34 -5.14 -6.98
N PHE A 95 -4.19 -5.72 -7.80
CA PHE A 95 -4.11 -7.14 -8.16
C PHE A 95 -4.87 -7.35 -9.48
N PHE A 96 -4.68 -8.51 -10.10
CA PHE A 96 -5.36 -8.83 -11.36
C PHE A 96 -6.38 -9.92 -11.10
N ASP A 97 -7.56 -9.77 -11.68
CA ASP A 97 -8.59 -10.80 -11.65
C ASP A 97 -8.30 -11.93 -12.65
N SER A 98 -9.18 -12.93 -12.70
CA SER A 98 -9.05 -14.06 -13.62
C SER A 98 -9.08 -13.67 -15.10
N ASP A 99 -9.68 -12.52 -15.43
CA ASP A 99 -9.76 -12.00 -16.79
C ASP A 99 -8.56 -11.11 -17.16
N GLY A 100 -7.62 -10.94 -16.22
CA GLY A 100 -6.43 -10.11 -16.43
C GLY A 100 -6.66 -8.60 -16.25
N ASN A 101 -7.78 -8.20 -15.65
CA ASN A 101 -8.08 -6.80 -15.38
C ASN A 101 -7.51 -6.36 -14.04
N LEU A 102 -6.95 -5.15 -14.00
CA LEU A 102 -6.49 -4.55 -12.77
C LEU A 102 -7.67 -4.24 -11.84
N ARG A 103 -7.56 -4.66 -10.60
CA ARG A 103 -8.56 -4.47 -9.54
C ARG A 103 -7.91 -3.91 -8.30
N GLY A 104 -8.71 -3.29 -7.46
CA GLY A 104 -8.28 -2.82 -6.15
C GLY A 104 -8.56 -1.34 -5.90
N ILE A 105 -8.22 -0.87 -4.70
CA ILE A 105 -8.39 0.52 -4.28
C ILE A 105 -7.65 1.46 -5.24
N THR A 106 -6.41 1.13 -5.55
CA THR A 106 -5.57 1.95 -6.44
C THR A 106 -6.07 1.91 -7.88
N ALA A 107 -6.61 0.77 -8.34
CA ALA A 107 -7.23 0.66 -9.65
C ALA A 107 -8.44 1.62 -9.77
N ASP A 108 -9.27 1.72 -8.75
CA ASP A 108 -10.39 2.65 -8.72
C ASP A 108 -9.93 4.11 -8.77
N LEU A 109 -8.83 4.43 -8.08
CA LEU A 109 -8.24 5.77 -8.14
C LEU A 109 -7.62 6.09 -9.50
N LEU A 110 -6.96 5.13 -10.14
CA LEU A 110 -6.46 5.30 -11.52
C LEU A 110 -7.61 5.58 -12.48
N GLU A 111 -8.74 4.92 -12.30
CA GLU A 111 -9.94 5.18 -13.09
C GLU A 111 -10.46 6.61 -12.86
N LEU A 112 -10.45 7.10 -11.62
CA LEU A 112 -10.78 8.50 -11.34
C LEU A 112 -9.80 9.47 -12.01
N LEU A 113 -8.51 9.19 -11.95
CA LEU A 113 -7.50 10.00 -12.65
C LEU A 113 -7.81 10.07 -14.15
N ARG A 114 -8.15 8.94 -14.77
CA ARG A 114 -8.53 8.88 -16.18
C ARG A 114 -9.77 9.71 -16.48
N LEU A 115 -10.81 9.53 -15.67
CA LEU A 115 -12.08 10.26 -15.87
C LEU A 115 -11.92 11.77 -15.68
N ARG A 116 -11.10 12.20 -14.74
CA ARG A 116 -10.93 13.62 -14.37
C ARG A 116 -9.96 14.36 -15.26
N THR A 117 -9.02 13.69 -15.90
CA THR A 117 -7.94 14.31 -16.67
C THR A 117 -7.93 13.93 -18.15
N GLY A 118 -8.57 12.81 -18.52
CA GLY A 118 -8.43 12.23 -19.84
C GLY A 118 -7.12 11.47 -20.07
N MET A 119 -6.31 11.27 -19.03
CA MET A 119 -5.09 10.47 -19.12
C MET A 119 -5.39 9.06 -19.63
N ARG A 120 -4.45 8.51 -20.40
CA ARG A 120 -4.46 7.09 -20.80
C ARG A 120 -3.32 6.37 -20.12
N PHE A 121 -3.60 5.20 -19.58
CA PHE A 121 -2.60 4.39 -18.90
C PHE A 121 -2.31 3.12 -19.66
N GLU A 122 -1.03 2.78 -19.74
CA GLU A 122 -0.53 1.48 -20.15
C GLU A 122 0.05 0.82 -18.89
N LEU A 123 -0.44 -0.37 -18.55
CA LEU A 123 -0.04 -1.05 -17.33
C LEU A 123 1.25 -1.85 -17.54
N VAL A 124 2.18 -1.70 -16.62
CA VAL A 124 3.41 -2.51 -16.53
C VAL A 124 3.30 -3.35 -15.27
N ARG A 125 3.27 -4.67 -15.40
CA ARG A 125 3.15 -5.58 -14.26
C ARG A 125 4.49 -5.77 -13.59
N SER A 126 4.49 -5.76 -12.26
CA SER A 126 5.65 -6.01 -11.42
C SER A 126 5.28 -6.95 -10.28
N ARG A 127 6.25 -7.67 -9.75
CA ARG A 127 6.06 -8.62 -8.65
C ARG A 127 6.55 -8.09 -7.31
N SER A 128 7.23 -6.95 -7.29
CA SER A 128 7.80 -6.41 -6.06
C SER A 128 7.91 -4.89 -6.10
N ASP A 129 7.96 -4.27 -4.92
CA ASP A 129 8.19 -2.84 -4.79
C ASP A 129 9.56 -2.44 -5.32
N GLY A 130 10.58 -3.25 -5.06
CA GLY A 130 11.94 -3.03 -5.57
C GLY A 130 12.00 -3.00 -7.09
N ASP A 131 11.31 -3.91 -7.76
CA ASP A 131 11.21 -3.94 -9.21
C ASP A 131 10.47 -2.71 -9.75
N MET A 132 9.41 -2.27 -9.10
CA MET A 132 8.68 -1.06 -9.50
C MET A 132 9.61 0.18 -9.46
N VAL A 133 10.39 0.33 -8.40
CA VAL A 133 11.35 1.43 -8.27
C VAL A 133 12.41 1.35 -9.37
N GLU A 134 12.91 0.16 -9.65
CA GLU A 134 13.88 -0.03 -10.74
C GLU A 134 13.31 0.33 -12.10
N GLN A 135 12.06 -0.04 -12.40
CA GLN A 135 11.38 0.32 -13.64
C GLN A 135 11.32 1.84 -13.83
N ILE A 136 11.00 2.59 -12.78
CA ILE A 136 11.01 4.06 -12.83
C ILE A 136 12.43 4.60 -13.03
N ASN A 137 13.40 4.09 -12.29
CA ASN A 137 14.78 4.58 -12.37
C ASN A 137 15.43 4.31 -13.72
N GLN A 138 14.99 3.25 -14.41
CA GLN A 138 15.44 2.91 -15.76
C GLN A 138 14.55 3.52 -16.85
N HIS A 139 13.64 4.41 -16.51
CA HIS A 139 12.71 5.09 -17.44
C HIS A 139 11.82 4.12 -18.26
N ARG A 140 11.52 2.95 -17.71
CA ARG A 140 10.59 1.98 -18.31
C ARG A 140 9.14 2.20 -17.89
N ALA A 141 8.91 2.98 -16.86
CA ALA A 141 7.59 3.40 -16.40
C ALA A 141 7.64 4.86 -15.97
N ASP A 142 6.48 5.51 -15.99
CA ASP A 142 6.34 6.93 -15.65
C ASP A 142 5.77 7.13 -14.25
N LEU A 143 5.00 6.17 -13.77
CA LEU A 143 4.23 6.27 -12.53
C LEU A 143 4.21 4.93 -11.80
N ILE A 144 4.46 4.97 -10.50
CA ILE A 144 4.16 3.83 -9.61
C ILE A 144 2.79 4.06 -8.99
N ALA A 145 1.92 3.06 -9.05
CA ALA A 145 0.54 3.20 -8.63
C ALA A 145 0.36 3.24 -7.12
N ALA A 146 1.08 2.40 -6.37
CA ALA A 146 0.98 2.31 -4.93
C ALA A 146 2.34 2.02 -4.31
N LEU A 147 2.81 2.91 -3.46
CA LEU A 147 4.09 2.74 -2.78
C LEU A 147 4.08 3.55 -1.48
N LEU A 148 4.74 3.03 -0.45
CA LEU A 148 5.00 3.76 0.78
C LEU A 148 6.30 4.56 0.63
N PRO A 149 6.31 5.84 1.04
CA PRO A 149 7.55 6.61 1.06
C PRO A 149 8.56 6.03 2.04
N SER A 150 9.83 6.16 1.71
CA SER A 150 10.93 5.93 2.63
C SER A 150 12.09 6.85 2.29
N PRO A 151 13.00 7.15 3.23
CA PRO A 151 14.15 8.00 2.95
C PRO A 151 14.99 7.51 1.77
N GLN A 152 15.15 6.21 1.62
CA GLN A 152 15.89 5.65 0.50
C GLN A 152 15.18 5.82 -0.83
N ARG A 153 13.87 5.61 -0.85
CA ARG A 153 13.06 5.78 -2.07
C ARG A 153 13.01 7.25 -2.51
N GLU A 154 12.95 8.16 -1.56
CA GLU A 154 12.91 9.60 -1.83
C GLU A 154 14.20 10.18 -2.43
N LYS A 155 15.26 9.41 -2.47
CA LYS A 155 16.49 9.82 -3.17
C LYS A 155 16.30 9.94 -4.68
N THR A 156 15.44 9.12 -5.28
CA THR A 156 15.20 9.11 -6.73
C THR A 156 13.74 9.34 -7.12
N LEU A 157 12.82 9.22 -6.16
CA LEU A 157 11.38 9.34 -6.39
C LEU A 157 10.79 10.54 -5.66
N GLN A 158 9.73 11.08 -6.22
CA GLN A 158 8.82 12.00 -5.54
C GLN A 158 7.46 11.33 -5.39
N PHE A 159 6.84 11.54 -4.23
CA PHE A 159 5.58 10.93 -3.85
C PHE A 159 4.45 11.96 -3.91
N SER A 160 3.29 11.51 -4.38
CA SER A 160 2.06 12.28 -4.31
C SER A 160 1.60 12.41 -2.86
N ARG A 161 0.56 13.21 -2.64
CA ARG A 161 -0.23 13.12 -1.41
C ARG A 161 -0.65 11.67 -1.19
N PRO A 162 -0.65 11.18 0.06
CA PRO A 162 -1.18 9.87 0.34
C PRO A 162 -2.69 9.85 0.07
N TYR A 163 -3.15 8.80 -0.56
CA TYR A 163 -4.57 8.60 -0.85
C TYR A 163 -5.22 7.56 0.07
N LEU A 164 -4.42 6.83 0.83
CA LEU A 164 -4.85 5.84 1.78
C LEU A 164 -3.91 5.85 2.98
N GLU A 165 -4.46 6.05 4.18
CA GLU A 165 -3.68 5.98 5.42
C GLU A 165 -3.15 4.57 5.66
N ASN A 166 -1.98 4.48 6.25
CA ASN A 166 -1.34 3.22 6.58
C ASN A 166 -0.98 3.15 8.06
N SER A 167 -1.32 2.02 8.68
CA SER A 167 -0.80 1.60 9.97
C SER A 167 -0.20 0.20 9.81
N PHE A 168 0.91 -0.07 10.46
CA PHE A 168 1.47 -1.41 10.51
C PHE A 168 0.89 -2.20 11.67
N VAL A 169 0.63 -3.46 11.43
CA VAL A 169 0.04 -4.38 12.40
C VAL A 169 0.85 -5.66 12.50
N LEU A 170 0.77 -6.30 13.67
CA LEU A 170 1.25 -7.65 13.88
C LEU A 170 0.11 -8.62 13.65
N LEU A 171 0.30 -9.54 12.70
CA LEU A 171 -0.55 -10.70 12.50
C LEU A 171 -0.05 -11.87 13.33
N THR A 172 -0.94 -12.61 13.94
CA THR A 172 -0.65 -13.87 14.61
C THR A 172 -1.70 -14.92 14.26
N ARG A 173 -1.38 -16.18 14.51
CA ARG A 173 -2.38 -17.25 14.42
C ARG A 173 -3.39 -17.09 15.57
N LYS A 174 -4.63 -17.52 15.32
CA LYS A 174 -5.67 -17.58 16.35
C LYS A 174 -5.37 -18.73 17.30
N SER A 175 -4.67 -18.42 18.38
CA SER A 175 -4.31 -19.36 19.44
C SER A 175 -4.17 -18.58 20.74
N PRO A 176 -4.56 -19.17 21.91
CA PRO A 176 -4.35 -18.55 23.22
C PRO A 176 -2.89 -18.23 23.53
N ASP A 177 -1.96 -19.01 22.95
CA ASP A 177 -0.52 -18.87 23.17
C ASP A 177 0.14 -17.89 22.19
N SER A 178 -0.63 -17.29 21.28
CA SER A 178 -0.09 -16.36 20.30
C SER A 178 0.44 -15.09 20.95
N PRO A 179 1.56 -14.55 20.44
CA PRO A 179 2.10 -13.29 20.94
C PRO A 179 1.09 -12.15 20.80
N THR A 180 1.06 -11.26 21.78
CA THR A 180 0.21 -10.07 21.78
C THR A 180 1.01 -8.78 21.58
N HIS A 181 2.32 -8.86 21.65
CA HIS A 181 3.23 -7.72 21.50
C HIS A 181 4.55 -8.20 20.88
N PRO A 182 5.24 -7.36 20.07
CA PRO A 182 6.53 -7.74 19.47
C PRO A 182 7.57 -8.21 20.48
N ALA A 183 7.58 -7.69 21.71
CA ALA A 183 8.50 -8.12 22.75
C ALA A 183 8.40 -9.62 23.08
N GLN A 184 7.26 -10.24 22.85
CA GLN A 184 7.03 -11.67 23.08
C GLN A 184 7.59 -12.55 21.95
N LEU A 185 8.07 -11.94 20.87
CA LEU A 185 8.68 -12.64 19.73
C LEU A 185 10.19 -12.78 19.85
N ARG A 186 10.79 -12.46 20.98
CA ARG A 186 12.23 -12.62 21.19
C ARG A 186 12.66 -14.06 20.95
N GLY A 187 13.68 -14.23 20.11
CA GLY A 187 14.18 -15.55 19.72
C GLY A 187 13.27 -16.30 18.74
N LYS A 188 12.15 -15.71 18.34
CA LYS A 188 11.16 -16.29 17.43
C LYS A 188 11.25 -15.65 16.05
N TYR A 189 10.49 -16.19 15.08
CA TYR A 189 10.50 -15.75 13.71
C TYR A 189 9.34 -14.81 13.40
N LEU A 190 9.65 -13.68 12.82
CA LEU A 190 8.70 -12.68 12.33
C LEU A 190 8.85 -12.53 10.82
N ALA A 191 7.81 -12.87 10.09
CA ALA A 191 7.80 -12.74 8.64
C ALA A 191 7.47 -11.30 8.23
N ILE A 192 8.18 -10.81 7.23
CA ILE A 192 8.03 -9.45 6.72
C ILE A 192 8.34 -9.43 5.23
N ALA A 193 7.62 -8.62 4.45
CA ALA A 193 7.90 -8.46 3.04
C ALA A 193 9.21 -7.70 2.82
N GLN A 194 9.98 -8.10 1.82
CA GLN A 194 11.20 -7.40 1.43
C GLN A 194 10.90 -5.93 1.11
N GLY A 195 11.78 -5.04 1.55
CA GLY A 195 11.63 -3.60 1.34
C GLY A 195 10.60 -2.93 2.25
N SER A 196 10.06 -3.64 3.24
CA SER A 196 9.15 -3.04 4.22
C SER A 196 9.84 -1.90 4.97
N PRO A 197 9.16 -0.74 5.13
CA PRO A 197 9.67 0.36 5.95
C PRO A 197 9.87 -0.02 7.42
N MET A 198 9.21 -1.09 7.90
CA MET A 198 9.30 -1.54 9.27
C MET A 198 10.57 -2.35 9.58
N THR A 199 11.28 -2.81 8.58
CA THR A 199 12.45 -3.69 8.76
C THR A 199 13.52 -3.04 9.66
N ASP A 200 13.92 -1.82 9.35
CA ASP A 200 14.96 -1.12 10.12
C ASP A 200 14.50 -0.80 11.55
N TYR A 201 13.23 -0.38 11.70
CA TYR A 201 12.65 -0.15 13.02
C TYR A 201 12.68 -1.42 13.88
N LEU A 202 12.26 -2.55 13.34
CA LEU A 202 12.23 -3.81 14.06
C LEU A 202 13.64 -4.31 14.43
N ARG A 203 14.59 -4.17 13.54
CA ARG A 203 16.00 -4.53 13.82
C ARG A 203 16.61 -3.68 14.92
N ARG A 204 16.24 -2.41 14.98
CA ARG A 204 16.76 -1.48 16.01
C ARG A 204 16.08 -1.69 17.36
N GLU A 205 14.75 -1.76 17.39
CA GLU A 205 13.97 -1.81 18.64
C GLU A 205 13.83 -3.23 19.18
N PHE A 206 13.88 -4.25 18.33
CA PHE A 206 13.71 -5.66 18.71
C PHE A 206 14.78 -6.53 18.05
N PRO A 207 16.07 -6.32 18.41
CA PRO A 207 17.18 -7.01 17.71
C PRO A 207 17.19 -8.53 17.90
N ASP A 208 16.52 -9.05 18.94
CA ASP A 208 16.45 -10.49 19.23
C ASP A 208 15.36 -11.21 18.43
N ILE A 209 14.54 -10.50 17.67
CA ILE A 209 13.56 -11.10 16.77
C ILE A 209 14.28 -11.53 15.49
N ARG A 210 14.00 -12.75 15.04
CA ARG A 210 14.52 -13.27 13.79
C ARG A 210 13.58 -12.89 12.65
N LEU A 211 13.98 -11.91 11.82
CA LEU A 211 13.20 -11.49 10.66
C LEU A 211 13.40 -12.48 9.51
N THR A 212 12.28 -12.99 8.98
CA THR A 212 12.26 -13.78 7.77
C THR A 212 11.63 -12.94 6.66
N GLU A 213 12.43 -12.54 5.68
CA GLU A 213 11.95 -11.75 4.56
C GLU A 213 11.31 -12.63 3.50
N THR A 214 10.15 -12.21 3.01
CA THR A 214 9.42 -12.83 1.91
C THR A 214 9.33 -11.86 0.73
N SER A 215 9.01 -12.37 -0.46
CA SER A 215 8.87 -11.52 -1.64
C SER A 215 7.70 -10.55 -1.55
N ASP A 216 6.63 -10.92 -0.83
CA ASP A 216 5.44 -10.09 -0.64
C ASP A 216 4.74 -10.40 0.68
N THR A 217 3.71 -9.62 0.99
CA THR A 217 2.92 -9.78 2.22
C THR A 217 2.11 -11.07 2.24
N PHE A 218 1.63 -11.54 1.10
CA PHE A 218 0.94 -12.82 1.01
C PHE A 218 1.87 -13.97 1.42
N GLY A 219 3.12 -13.94 0.98
CA GLY A 219 4.15 -14.90 1.40
C GLY A 219 4.39 -14.87 2.91
N ALA A 220 4.44 -13.68 3.52
CA ALA A 220 4.57 -13.54 4.96
C ALA A 220 3.38 -14.15 5.71
N ALA A 221 2.16 -13.89 5.27
CA ALA A 221 0.95 -14.46 5.85
C ALA A 221 0.91 -16.00 5.68
N THR A 222 1.39 -16.51 4.56
CA THR A 222 1.49 -17.95 4.31
C THR A 222 2.45 -18.65 5.28
N LEU A 223 3.64 -18.09 5.50
CA LEU A 223 4.57 -18.62 6.49
C LEU A 223 3.96 -18.66 7.88
N LEU A 224 3.23 -17.62 8.25
CA LEU A 224 2.55 -17.55 9.54
C LEU A 224 1.47 -18.62 9.65
N ALA A 225 0.61 -18.76 8.65
CA ALA A 225 -0.47 -19.75 8.63
C ALA A 225 0.05 -21.19 8.69
N GLU A 226 1.18 -21.46 8.05
CA GLU A 226 1.84 -22.77 8.04
C GLU A 226 2.64 -23.09 9.32
N GLY A 227 2.73 -22.16 10.26
CA GLY A 227 3.51 -22.34 11.48
C GLY A 227 5.02 -22.18 11.31
N ARG A 228 5.47 -21.66 10.17
CA ARG A 228 6.90 -21.42 9.86
C ARG A 228 7.37 -20.04 10.33
N ALA A 229 6.46 -19.20 10.76
CA ALA A 229 6.72 -17.95 11.47
C ALA A 229 5.75 -17.85 12.65
N ASP A 230 6.13 -17.07 13.66
CA ASP A 230 5.34 -16.85 14.87
C ASP A 230 4.50 -15.57 14.80
N GLY A 231 4.85 -14.70 13.90
CA GLY A 231 4.13 -13.49 13.57
C GLY A 231 4.45 -13.02 12.16
N ALA A 232 3.69 -12.07 11.67
CA ALA A 232 3.93 -11.38 10.41
C ALA A 232 3.59 -9.89 10.53
N VAL A 233 4.35 -9.05 9.85
CA VAL A 233 4.13 -7.60 9.83
C VAL A 233 3.57 -7.21 8.47
N THR A 234 2.50 -6.43 8.48
CA THR A 234 1.90 -5.88 7.27
C THR A 234 1.14 -4.59 7.57
N SER A 235 0.66 -3.92 6.54
CA SER A 235 -0.26 -2.80 6.71
C SER A 235 -1.66 -3.28 7.13
N LEU A 236 -2.38 -2.43 7.86
CA LEU A 236 -3.73 -2.76 8.35
C LEU A 236 -4.71 -3.08 7.21
N VAL A 237 -4.66 -2.34 6.11
CA VAL A 237 -5.55 -2.56 4.98
C VAL A 237 -5.33 -3.93 4.33
N ILE A 238 -4.08 -4.35 4.20
CA ILE A 238 -3.73 -5.67 3.66
C ILE A 238 -4.10 -6.76 4.65
N ALA A 239 -3.84 -6.55 5.94
CA ALA A 239 -4.21 -7.49 6.99
C ALA A 239 -5.72 -7.79 7.01
N ASN A 240 -6.55 -6.75 6.95
CA ASN A 240 -8.00 -6.90 6.91
C ASN A 240 -8.47 -7.70 5.68
N TYR A 241 -7.86 -7.43 4.54
CA TYR A 241 -8.17 -8.18 3.32
C TYR A 241 -7.76 -9.66 3.43
N LEU A 242 -6.57 -9.96 3.96
CA LEU A 242 -6.09 -11.33 4.12
C LEU A 242 -6.95 -12.12 5.12
N ILE A 243 -7.34 -11.50 6.22
CA ILE A 243 -8.19 -12.13 7.24
C ILE A 243 -9.58 -12.45 6.68
N SER A 244 -10.14 -11.57 5.86
CA SER A 244 -11.45 -11.78 5.22
C SER A 244 -11.39 -12.69 3.99
N SER A 245 -10.19 -13.02 3.48
CA SER A 245 -10.04 -13.93 2.38
C SER A 245 -10.32 -15.38 2.81
N ARG A 246 -10.87 -16.19 1.89
CA ARG A 246 -11.16 -17.60 2.18
C ARG A 246 -9.92 -18.44 2.45
N ILE A 247 -8.75 -18.01 1.96
CA ILE A 247 -7.48 -18.73 2.10
C ILE A 247 -7.02 -18.74 3.56
N PHE A 248 -7.18 -17.60 4.27
CA PHE A 248 -6.74 -17.43 5.65
C PHE A 248 -7.90 -17.29 6.64
N GLU A 249 -9.12 -17.55 6.18
CA GLU A 249 -10.31 -17.43 7.01
C GLU A 249 -10.17 -18.25 8.29
N HIS A 250 -10.42 -17.61 9.44
CA HIS A 250 -10.33 -18.22 10.77
C HIS A 250 -8.94 -18.66 11.23
N GLN A 251 -7.87 -18.44 10.45
CA GLN A 251 -6.50 -18.83 10.81
C GLN A 251 -5.67 -17.71 11.40
N LEU A 252 -5.87 -16.48 10.92
CA LEU A 252 -5.05 -15.32 11.29
C LEU A 252 -5.88 -14.26 12.00
N GLN A 253 -5.21 -13.49 12.85
CA GLN A 253 -5.78 -12.33 13.55
C GLN A 253 -4.79 -11.19 13.63
N ILE A 254 -5.31 -9.97 13.71
CA ILE A 254 -4.51 -8.80 14.05
C ILE A 254 -4.39 -8.75 15.56
N THR A 255 -3.17 -8.78 16.07
CA THR A 255 -2.90 -8.81 17.51
C THR A 255 -2.62 -7.42 18.05
N THR A 256 -1.82 -6.63 17.34
CA THR A 256 -1.48 -5.27 17.78
C THR A 256 -1.11 -4.39 16.60
N THR A 257 -1.38 -3.11 16.74
CA THR A 257 -0.88 -2.09 15.83
C THR A 257 0.54 -1.72 16.26
N LEU A 258 1.47 -1.75 15.31
CA LEU A 258 2.85 -1.39 15.54
C LEU A 258 3.03 0.12 15.38
N ASN A 259 3.60 0.77 16.40
CA ASN A 259 3.86 2.19 16.39
C ASN A 259 5.37 2.44 16.36
N THR A 260 5.86 3.20 15.39
CA THR A 260 7.26 3.63 15.28
C THR A 260 7.60 4.77 16.23
N ARG A 261 6.61 5.35 16.89
CA ARG A 261 6.80 6.29 17.99
C ARG A 261 6.67 5.54 19.31
N GLN A 262 7.76 5.05 19.82
CA GLN A 262 7.85 5.02 21.26
C GLN A 262 8.61 6.23 21.73
N ALA A 263 7.92 6.92 22.61
CA ALA A 263 8.38 8.05 23.33
C ALA A 263 9.80 7.87 23.86
N ALA A 264 10.51 8.95 23.72
CA ALA A 264 11.61 9.21 24.62
C ALA A 264 11.17 9.09 26.09
#